data_d86933f7eb5af14b3b8ac36a1b69c098
#
_entry.id   d86933f7eb5af14b3b8ac36a1b69c098
#
_cell.length_a   1.000
_cell.length_b   1.000
_cell.length_c   1.000
_cell.angle_alpha   90.00
_cell.angle_beta   90.00
_cell.angle_gamma   90.00
#
_symmetry.space_group_name_H-M   'P 1'
#
loop_
_entity.id
_entity.type
_entity.pdbx_description
1 polymer ?
#
loop_
_entity_poly.entity_id
_entity_poly.type
_entity_poly.pdbx_seq_one_letter_code
_entity_poly.pdbx_strand_id
1 'polypeptide(L)'
;WLVAIILVFLNVNLVADETIALFHTDISWIAKAGIILVILLFIWLFVTMTFYPLLNKKKKQLADMLYGEAVLLENLAINKVQKIAVALDFTKADEKLIAHALAQGNTEVEYQLIHIVESVSARYSNYSSDDAETRKDTERLNSYVSQLIQKGYKATAMLGYTHRVKEIVRLVNESNAEMLIMGAHRHSGIKDYVFGETIEDVQAIADLCKL
;
A
#
# COMPACT_ATOMS: atom_id res chain seq x y z
N TRP A 1 -12.74 -33.27 -6.07
CA TRP A 1 -12.24 -33.37 -4.70
C TRP A 1 -11.77 -34.80 -4.38
N LEU A 2 -12.52 -35.84 -4.73
CA LEU A 2 -12.21 -37.24 -4.44
C LEU A 2 -10.89 -37.68 -5.09
N VAL A 3 -10.64 -37.32 -6.34
CA VAL A 3 -9.37 -37.58 -7.05
C VAL A 3 -8.18 -36.89 -6.36
N ALA A 4 -8.35 -35.65 -5.93
CA ALA A 4 -7.29 -34.92 -5.21
C ALA A 4 -6.94 -35.60 -3.86
N ILE A 5 -7.94 -36.06 -3.12
CA ILE A 5 -7.73 -36.79 -1.86
C ILE A 5 -6.96 -38.10 -2.10
N ILE A 6 -7.35 -38.88 -3.14
CA ILE A 6 -6.67 -40.12 -3.50
C ILE A 6 -5.21 -39.83 -3.90
N LEU A 7 -4.94 -38.82 -4.72
CA LEU A 7 -3.60 -38.45 -5.13
C LEU A 7 -2.73 -38.04 -3.94
N VAL A 8 -3.26 -37.24 -3.02
CA VAL A 8 -2.54 -36.83 -1.81
C VAL A 8 -2.25 -38.05 -0.95
N PHE A 9 -3.22 -38.93 -0.75
CA PHE A 9 -3.04 -40.16 0.04
C PHE A 9 -1.96 -41.05 -0.55
N LEU A 10 -1.98 -41.30 -1.86
CA LEU A 10 -0.95 -42.14 -2.54
C LEU A 10 0.45 -41.52 -2.43
N ASN A 11 0.57 -40.19 -2.62
CA ASN A 11 1.86 -39.52 -2.49
C ASN A 11 2.41 -39.57 -1.05
N VAL A 12 1.55 -39.39 -0.06
CA VAL A 12 1.93 -39.48 1.36
C VAL A 12 2.43 -40.90 1.71
N ASN A 13 1.71 -41.94 1.26
CA ASN A 13 2.15 -43.30 1.47
C ASN A 13 3.48 -43.59 0.80
N LEU A 14 3.67 -43.17 -0.46
CA LEU A 14 4.93 -43.36 -1.17
C LEU A 14 6.10 -42.70 -0.43
N VAL A 15 5.93 -41.46 0.02
CA VAL A 15 6.96 -40.73 0.77
C VAL A 15 7.26 -41.41 2.11
N ALA A 16 6.23 -41.95 2.78
CA ALA A 16 6.41 -42.68 4.05
C ALA A 16 7.19 -43.97 3.84
N ASP A 17 6.82 -44.76 2.84
CA ASP A 17 7.52 -46.06 2.56
C ASP A 17 8.98 -45.83 2.15
N GLU A 18 9.27 -44.88 1.28
CA GLU A 18 10.64 -44.53 0.89
C GLU A 18 11.44 -43.96 2.07
N THR A 19 10.83 -43.18 2.94
CA THR A 19 11.49 -42.67 4.14
C THR A 19 11.85 -43.80 5.10
N ILE A 20 10.94 -44.73 5.34
CA ILE A 20 11.19 -45.92 6.20
C ILE A 20 12.30 -46.76 5.61
N ALA A 21 12.27 -47.01 4.30
CA ALA A 21 13.34 -47.79 3.63
C ALA A 21 14.72 -47.14 3.78
N LEU A 22 14.79 -45.80 3.62
CA LEU A 22 16.04 -45.05 3.83
C LEU A 22 16.54 -45.09 5.27
N PHE A 23 15.64 -45.11 6.27
CA PHE A 23 16.05 -45.22 7.68
C PHE A 23 16.62 -46.60 8.05
N HIS A 24 16.26 -47.66 7.30
CA HIS A 24 16.81 -48.99 7.46
C HIS A 24 18.16 -49.19 6.77
N THR A 25 18.58 -48.25 5.95
CA THR A 25 19.90 -48.28 5.30
C THR A 25 20.99 -47.70 6.23
N ASP A 26 22.22 -48.16 6.10
CA ASP A 26 23.38 -47.65 6.86
C ASP A 26 23.83 -46.26 6.35
N ILE A 27 22.97 -45.27 6.53
CA ILE A 27 23.25 -43.87 6.18
C ILE A 27 23.71 -43.14 7.45
N SER A 28 24.62 -42.15 7.28
CA SER A 28 25.12 -41.38 8.40
C SER A 28 23.97 -40.69 9.14
N TRP A 29 24.08 -40.50 10.45
CA TRP A 29 23.08 -39.86 11.28
C TRP A 29 22.79 -38.42 10.85
N ILE A 30 23.77 -37.71 10.24
CA ILE A 30 23.63 -36.36 9.70
C ILE A 30 22.66 -36.37 8.51
N ALA A 31 22.75 -37.36 7.62
CA ALA A 31 21.83 -37.50 6.49
C ALA A 31 20.41 -37.83 6.96
N LYS A 32 20.24 -38.68 7.99
CA LYS A 32 18.92 -38.95 8.59
C LYS A 32 18.30 -37.69 9.19
N ALA A 33 19.10 -36.89 9.90
CA ALA A 33 18.64 -35.59 10.43
C ALA A 33 18.23 -34.59 9.33
N GLY A 34 18.97 -34.57 8.22
CA GLY A 34 18.64 -33.75 7.04
C GLY A 34 17.29 -34.11 6.40
N ILE A 35 17.02 -35.41 6.25
CA ILE A 35 15.75 -35.93 5.71
C ILE A 35 14.59 -35.55 6.61
N ILE A 36 14.70 -35.68 7.93
CA ILE A 36 13.67 -35.25 8.88
C ILE A 36 13.40 -33.76 8.77
N LEU A 37 14.44 -32.93 8.67
CA LEU A 37 14.30 -31.49 8.54
C LEU A 37 13.56 -31.09 7.27
N VAL A 38 13.86 -31.74 6.14
CA VAL A 38 13.17 -31.51 4.87
C VAL A 38 11.69 -31.90 4.98
N ILE A 39 11.36 -33.03 5.57
CA ILE A 39 9.98 -33.50 5.76
C ILE A 39 9.21 -32.48 6.64
N LEU A 40 9.79 -32.01 7.74
CA LEU A 40 9.19 -31.04 8.62
C LEU A 40 8.94 -29.70 7.90
N LEU A 41 9.89 -29.27 7.06
CA LEU A 41 9.73 -28.06 6.25
C LEU A 41 8.58 -28.20 5.25
N PHE A 42 8.44 -29.35 4.58
CA PHE A 42 7.32 -29.62 3.68
C PHE A 42 5.97 -29.64 4.42
N ILE A 43 5.89 -30.27 5.58
CA ILE A 43 4.67 -30.26 6.41
C ILE A 43 4.31 -28.83 6.81
N TRP A 44 5.29 -28.04 7.25
CA TRP A 44 5.06 -26.66 7.63
C TRP A 44 4.56 -25.79 6.46
N LEU A 45 5.17 -25.92 5.27
CA LEU A 45 4.72 -25.26 4.05
C LEU A 45 3.31 -25.71 3.66
N PHE A 46 3.01 -26.99 3.72
CA PHE A 46 1.68 -27.52 3.38
C PHE A 46 0.60 -26.99 4.33
N VAL A 47 0.88 -26.97 5.62
CA VAL A 47 -0.04 -26.41 6.63
C VAL A 47 -0.23 -24.92 6.41
N THR A 48 0.83 -24.15 6.19
CA THR A 48 0.70 -22.70 5.94
C THR A 48 -0.07 -22.43 4.66
N MET A 49 0.21 -23.10 3.56
CA MET A 49 -0.53 -22.92 2.30
C MET A 49 -2.01 -23.28 2.41
N THR A 50 -2.33 -24.34 3.17
CA THR A 50 -3.72 -24.81 3.32
C THR A 50 -4.52 -23.93 4.27
N PHE A 51 -3.93 -23.50 5.38
CA PHE A 51 -4.65 -22.75 6.42
C PHE A 51 -4.55 -21.24 6.27
N TYR A 52 -3.53 -20.70 5.57
CA TYR A 52 -3.37 -19.27 5.34
C TYR A 52 -4.61 -18.59 4.71
N PRO A 53 -5.23 -19.15 3.64
CA PRO A 53 -6.45 -18.56 3.06
C PRO A 53 -7.68 -18.67 3.98
N LEU A 54 -7.71 -19.65 4.90
CA LEU A 54 -8.81 -19.81 5.86
C LEU A 54 -8.73 -18.80 7.01
N LEU A 55 -7.50 -18.42 7.40
CA LEU A 55 -7.26 -17.44 8.46
C LEU A 55 -7.45 -16.00 7.96
N ASN A 56 -7.25 -15.73 6.67
CA ASN A 56 -7.40 -14.42 6.08
C ASN A 56 -8.86 -14.13 5.68
N LYS A 57 -9.74 -13.96 6.66
CA LYS A 57 -11.17 -13.61 6.49
C LYS A 57 -11.41 -12.21 5.88
N LYS A 58 -10.39 -11.35 5.75
CA LYS A 58 -10.53 -9.99 5.19
C LYS A 58 -11.05 -9.95 3.74
N LYS A 59 -10.80 -11.01 2.93
CA LYS A 59 -11.33 -11.07 1.56
C LYS A 59 -12.84 -11.31 1.47
N LYS A 60 -13.47 -11.88 2.51
CA LYS A 60 -14.91 -12.17 2.46
C LYS A 60 -15.75 -10.92 2.68
N GLN A 61 -15.29 -9.97 3.49
CA GLN A 61 -15.97 -8.67 3.66
C GLN A 61 -15.97 -7.83 2.38
N LEU A 62 -14.92 -7.89 1.59
CA LEU A 62 -14.85 -7.17 0.31
C LEU A 62 -15.84 -7.73 -0.72
N ALA A 63 -16.07 -9.05 -0.74
CA ALA A 63 -17.03 -9.68 -1.64
C ALA A 63 -18.48 -9.34 -1.27
N ASP A 64 -18.81 -9.29 0.02
CA ASP A 64 -20.15 -8.86 0.47
C ASP A 64 -20.42 -7.37 0.19
N MET A 65 -19.40 -6.51 0.23
CA MET A 65 -19.51 -5.11 -0.20
C MET A 65 -19.72 -4.95 -1.71
N LEU A 66 -19.16 -5.86 -2.53
CA LEU A 66 -19.25 -5.77 -4.00
C LEU A 66 -20.59 -6.28 -4.55
N TYR A 67 -21.34 -7.08 -3.78
CA TYR A 67 -22.61 -7.71 -4.19
C TYR A 67 -23.81 -7.34 -3.30
N GLY A 68 -23.65 -6.31 -2.45
CA GLY A 68 -24.74 -5.77 -1.66
C GLY A 68 -25.84 -5.15 -2.54
N GLU A 69 -27.08 -5.17 -2.06
CA GLU A 69 -28.19 -4.47 -2.73
C GLU A 69 -27.92 -2.95 -2.73
N ALA A 70 -28.34 -2.28 -3.80
CA ALA A 70 -28.22 -0.83 -3.90
C ALA A 70 -28.97 -0.13 -2.74
N VAL A 71 -28.28 0.75 -2.04
CA VAL A 71 -28.88 1.54 -0.97
C VAL A 71 -29.75 2.63 -1.58
N LEU A 72 -30.96 2.82 -1.03
CA LEU A 72 -31.84 3.94 -1.43
C LEU A 72 -31.19 5.29 -1.03
N LEU A 73 -31.01 6.16 -2.02
CA LEU A 73 -30.36 7.47 -1.86
C LEU A 73 -31.38 8.57 -1.48
N GLU A 74 -32.27 8.29 -0.52
CA GLU A 74 -33.35 9.22 -0.15
C GLU A 74 -32.83 10.51 0.53
N ASN A 75 -31.66 10.46 1.18
CA ASN A 75 -31.09 11.57 1.93
C ASN A 75 -29.65 11.87 1.50
N LEU A 76 -29.43 12.06 0.20
CA LEU A 76 -28.10 12.42 -0.32
C LEU A 76 -27.72 13.85 0.08
N ALA A 77 -26.97 14.01 1.17
CA ALA A 77 -26.37 15.28 1.54
C ALA A 77 -25.09 15.51 0.70
N ILE A 78 -25.12 16.55 -0.14
CA ILE A 78 -23.92 16.95 -0.90
C ILE A 78 -23.10 17.90 -0.01
N ASN A 79 -22.08 17.37 0.64
CA ASN A 79 -21.11 18.18 1.36
C ASN A 79 -20.09 18.75 0.37
N LYS A 80 -19.95 20.09 0.36
CA LYS A 80 -18.90 20.73 -0.44
C LYS A 80 -17.57 20.53 0.27
N VAL A 81 -16.62 19.92 -0.44
CA VAL A 81 -15.24 19.79 0.03
C VAL A 81 -14.64 21.18 0.21
N GLN A 82 -14.07 21.45 1.37
CA GLN A 82 -13.43 22.74 1.69
C GLN A 82 -11.92 22.68 1.57
N LYS A 83 -11.33 21.50 1.79
CA LYS A 83 -9.89 21.33 1.72
C LYS A 83 -9.51 20.02 1.00
N ILE A 84 -8.67 20.15 -0.03
CA ILE A 84 -8.17 19.05 -0.86
C ILE A 84 -6.65 18.95 -0.71
N ALA A 85 -6.16 17.80 -0.28
CA ALA A 85 -4.74 17.46 -0.30
C ALA A 85 -4.36 16.85 -1.65
N VAL A 86 -3.22 17.24 -2.21
CA VAL A 86 -2.70 16.73 -3.48
C VAL A 86 -1.27 16.25 -3.25
N ALA A 87 -1.04 14.94 -3.32
CA ALA A 87 0.29 14.35 -3.16
C ALA A 87 1.02 14.34 -4.50
N LEU A 88 2.14 15.05 -4.58
CA LEU A 88 2.96 15.24 -5.77
C LEU A 88 4.28 14.48 -5.64
N ASP A 89 4.78 13.95 -6.74
CA ASP A 89 6.07 13.25 -6.82
C ASP A 89 7.07 13.90 -7.78
N PHE A 90 6.77 15.12 -8.22
CA PHE A 90 7.56 15.94 -9.12
C PHE A 90 7.80 15.31 -10.50
N THR A 91 6.84 14.52 -10.97
CA THR A 91 6.84 13.96 -12.33
C THR A 91 6.10 14.85 -13.32
N LYS A 92 6.14 14.44 -14.60
CA LYS A 92 5.36 15.10 -15.67
C LYS A 92 3.83 14.92 -15.49
N ALA A 93 3.41 14.04 -14.58
CA ALA A 93 2.00 13.80 -14.29
C ALA A 93 1.40 14.84 -13.34
N ASP A 94 2.23 15.59 -12.61
CA ASP A 94 1.78 16.56 -11.60
C ASP A 94 0.82 17.61 -12.15
N GLU A 95 1.09 18.11 -13.36
CA GLU A 95 0.19 19.08 -14.01
C GLU A 95 -1.22 18.52 -14.17
N LYS A 96 -1.33 17.26 -14.64
CA LYS A 96 -2.65 16.61 -14.79
C LYS A 96 -3.29 16.34 -13.44
N LEU A 97 -2.49 15.94 -12.44
CA LEU A 97 -2.97 15.66 -11.11
C LEU A 97 -3.53 16.92 -10.44
N ILE A 98 -2.82 18.04 -10.54
CA ILE A 98 -3.28 19.34 -10.08
C ILE A 98 -4.55 19.75 -10.83
N ALA A 99 -4.59 19.61 -12.15
CA ALA A 99 -5.78 19.92 -12.94
C ALA A 99 -7.00 19.10 -12.52
N HIS A 100 -6.82 17.80 -12.23
CA HIS A 100 -7.90 16.98 -11.69
C HIS A 100 -8.33 17.43 -10.30
N ALA A 101 -7.40 17.84 -9.43
CA ALA A 101 -7.74 18.39 -8.12
C ALA A 101 -8.57 19.67 -8.23
N LEU A 102 -8.17 20.59 -9.11
CA LEU A 102 -8.92 21.82 -9.35
C LEU A 102 -10.33 21.58 -9.92
N ALA A 103 -10.49 20.51 -10.70
CA ALA A 103 -11.80 20.12 -11.25
C ALA A 103 -12.76 19.55 -10.18
N GLN A 104 -12.26 19.04 -9.05
CA GLN A 104 -13.08 18.55 -7.93
C GLN A 104 -13.55 19.69 -7.01
N GLY A 105 -12.85 20.82 -7.02
CA GLY A 105 -13.14 21.98 -6.19
C GLY A 105 -13.43 23.23 -7.01
N ASN A 106 -13.25 24.36 -6.37
CA ASN A 106 -13.37 25.69 -6.97
C ASN A 106 -12.36 26.65 -6.31
N THR A 107 -12.46 27.95 -6.57
CA THR A 107 -11.57 28.98 -6.00
C THR A 107 -11.75 29.20 -4.48
N GLU A 108 -12.85 28.70 -3.89
CA GLU A 108 -13.10 28.78 -2.45
C GLU A 108 -12.39 27.68 -1.67
N VAL A 109 -12.09 26.53 -2.34
CA VAL A 109 -11.42 25.38 -1.76
C VAL A 109 -9.96 25.67 -1.51
N GLU A 110 -9.42 25.22 -0.38
CA GLU A 110 -8.00 25.26 -0.07
C GLU A 110 -7.31 24.01 -0.62
N TYR A 111 -6.31 24.21 -1.49
CA TYR A 111 -5.52 23.12 -2.07
C TYR A 111 -4.19 23.01 -1.34
N GLN A 112 -3.95 21.85 -0.73
CA GLN A 112 -2.74 21.58 0.00
C GLN A 112 -1.84 20.65 -0.80
N LEU A 113 -0.76 21.20 -1.35
CA LEU A 113 0.21 20.44 -2.10
C LEU A 113 1.19 19.77 -1.13
N ILE A 114 1.25 18.44 -1.17
CA ILE A 114 2.10 17.61 -0.31
C ILE A 114 3.18 16.97 -1.17
N HIS A 115 4.43 17.03 -0.72
CA HIS A 115 5.54 16.27 -1.27
C HIS A 115 6.33 15.59 -0.16
N ILE A 116 6.79 14.35 -0.40
CA ILE A 116 7.60 13.59 0.56
C ILE A 116 9.03 13.51 0.07
N VAL A 117 9.93 14.13 0.80
CA VAL A 117 11.37 14.10 0.54
C VAL A 117 11.94 12.73 0.93
N GLU A 118 12.54 12.03 -0.02
CA GLU A 118 13.13 10.71 0.19
C GLU A 118 14.66 10.74 0.26
N SER A 119 15.25 11.85 0.69
CA SER A 119 16.71 11.94 0.81
C SER A 119 17.26 10.96 1.86
N VAL A 120 18.51 10.53 1.66
CA VAL A 120 19.19 9.62 2.59
C VAL A 120 19.34 10.27 3.97
N SER A 121 19.60 11.58 4.01
CA SER A 121 19.69 12.35 5.25
C SER A 121 18.36 12.44 5.98
N ALA A 122 17.24 12.64 5.28
CA ALA A 122 15.90 12.64 5.87
C ALA A 122 15.53 11.28 6.49
N ARG A 123 16.00 10.16 5.90
CA ARG A 123 15.80 8.81 6.44
C ARG A 123 16.51 8.54 7.75
N TYR A 124 17.70 9.13 7.96
CA TYR A 124 18.50 8.88 9.16
C TYR A 124 18.21 9.84 10.30
N SER A 125 17.83 11.09 10.01
CA SER A 125 17.62 12.12 11.04
C SER A 125 16.19 12.19 11.58
N ASN A 126 15.21 11.60 10.92
CA ASN A 126 13.77 11.73 11.24
C ASN A 126 13.26 13.19 11.28
N TYR A 127 14.05 14.16 10.83
CA TYR A 127 13.76 15.59 10.85
C TYR A 127 14.09 16.23 9.50
N SER A 128 13.56 17.43 9.29
CA SER A 128 13.91 18.27 8.15
C SER A 128 15.43 18.44 8.07
N SER A 129 16.06 17.85 7.07
CA SER A 129 17.47 18.13 6.78
C SER A 129 17.55 19.33 5.83
N ASP A 130 18.37 20.32 6.16
CA ASP A 130 18.65 21.44 5.26
C ASP A 130 19.68 21.03 4.20
N ASP A 131 19.39 19.92 3.51
CA ASP A 131 20.20 19.48 2.38
C ASP A 131 19.76 20.14 1.06
N ALA A 132 20.61 20.02 0.04
CA ALA A 132 20.35 20.64 -1.26
C ALA A 132 19.12 20.05 -1.97
N GLU A 133 18.73 18.81 -1.66
CA GLU A 133 17.56 18.12 -2.20
C GLU A 133 16.29 18.70 -1.59
N THR A 134 16.21 18.77 -0.26
CA THR A 134 15.10 19.38 0.47
C THR A 134 14.83 20.82 0.03
N ARG A 135 15.91 21.63 -0.16
CA ARG A 135 15.74 23.01 -0.66
C ARG A 135 15.14 23.06 -2.06
N LYS A 136 15.62 22.23 -2.98
CA LYS A 136 15.09 22.16 -4.36
C LYS A 136 13.62 21.72 -4.38
N ASP A 137 13.27 20.74 -3.57
CA ASP A 137 11.89 20.25 -3.47
C ASP A 137 10.97 21.30 -2.86
N THR A 138 11.45 22.04 -1.85
CA THR A 138 10.75 23.18 -1.27
C THR A 138 10.51 24.29 -2.30
N GLU A 139 11.54 24.68 -3.05
CA GLU A 139 11.45 25.71 -4.10
C GLU A 139 10.43 25.29 -5.19
N ARG A 140 10.48 24.03 -5.61
CA ARG A 140 9.60 23.48 -6.63
C ARG A 140 8.14 23.45 -6.17
N LEU A 141 7.90 22.98 -4.94
CA LEU A 141 6.57 22.95 -4.35
C LEU A 141 5.98 24.37 -4.20
N ASN A 142 6.79 25.31 -3.71
CA ASN A 142 6.41 26.69 -3.58
C ASN A 142 6.16 27.36 -4.94
N SER A 143 6.86 26.96 -6.00
CA SER A 143 6.60 27.43 -7.36
C SER A 143 5.21 26.98 -7.83
N TYR A 144 4.77 25.73 -7.58
CA TYR A 144 3.41 25.29 -7.90
C TYR A 144 2.36 26.07 -7.11
N VAL A 145 2.57 26.27 -5.81
CA VAL A 145 1.68 27.06 -4.95
C VAL A 145 1.54 28.49 -5.49
N SER A 146 2.66 29.16 -5.83
CA SER A 146 2.66 30.52 -6.36
C SER A 146 1.88 30.62 -7.68
N GLN A 147 2.02 29.64 -8.57
CA GLN A 147 1.27 29.59 -9.82
C GLN A 147 -0.23 29.42 -9.59
N LEU A 148 -0.64 28.61 -8.59
CA LEU A 148 -2.04 28.45 -8.24
C LEU A 148 -2.64 29.71 -7.64
N ILE A 149 -1.90 30.39 -6.75
CA ILE A 149 -2.32 31.67 -6.17
C ILE A 149 -2.49 32.74 -7.25
N GLN A 150 -1.56 32.82 -8.22
CA GLN A 150 -1.67 33.75 -9.35
C GLN A 150 -2.91 33.49 -10.23
N LYS A 151 -3.38 32.23 -10.26
CA LYS A 151 -4.62 31.83 -10.96
C LYS A 151 -5.89 32.03 -10.10
N GLY A 152 -5.76 32.57 -8.89
CA GLY A 152 -6.88 32.84 -7.98
C GLY A 152 -7.31 31.70 -7.08
N TYR A 153 -6.52 30.63 -6.97
CA TYR A 153 -6.80 29.51 -6.06
C TYR A 153 -6.11 29.73 -4.72
N LYS A 154 -6.70 29.22 -3.65
CA LYS A 154 -6.07 29.17 -2.32
C LYS A 154 -5.20 27.91 -2.26
N ALA A 155 -3.89 28.07 -2.18
CA ALA A 155 -2.95 26.94 -2.15
C ALA A 155 -1.88 27.10 -1.07
N THR A 156 -1.49 25.98 -0.45
CA THR A 156 -0.42 25.88 0.55
C THR A 156 0.49 24.71 0.23
N ALA A 157 1.73 24.75 0.75
CA ALA A 157 2.71 23.69 0.57
C ALA A 157 3.00 22.97 1.89
N MET A 158 3.09 21.65 1.86
CA MET A 158 3.57 20.84 2.99
C MET A 158 4.61 19.82 2.54
N LEU A 159 5.74 19.78 3.24
CA LEU A 159 6.77 18.76 3.04
C LEU A 159 6.68 17.72 4.13
N GLY A 160 6.76 16.46 3.72
CA GLY A 160 6.93 15.32 4.61
C GLY A 160 8.29 14.69 4.45
N TYR A 161 8.67 13.87 5.40
CA TYR A 161 9.99 13.23 5.46
C TYR A 161 9.85 11.76 5.83
N THR A 162 10.78 10.92 5.41
CA THR A 162 10.89 9.50 5.78
C THR A 162 9.93 8.55 5.05
N HIS A 163 8.98 7.94 5.74
CA HIS A 163 8.10 6.91 5.20
C HIS A 163 6.89 7.52 4.47
N ARG A 164 6.90 7.43 3.14
CA ARG A 164 5.90 8.04 2.24
C ARG A 164 4.47 7.87 2.73
N VAL A 165 4.03 6.62 2.94
CA VAL A 165 2.64 6.33 3.33
C VAL A 165 2.24 6.97 4.65
N LYS A 166 3.05 6.73 5.69
CA LYS A 166 2.76 7.25 7.04
C LYS A 166 2.75 8.77 7.08
N GLU A 167 3.67 9.37 6.32
CA GLU A 167 3.83 10.80 6.29
C GLU A 167 2.71 11.50 5.51
N ILE A 168 2.27 10.93 4.38
CA ILE A 168 1.08 11.42 3.67
C ILE A 168 -0.13 11.39 4.60
N VAL A 169 -0.39 10.28 5.29
CA VAL A 169 -1.52 10.16 6.21
C VAL A 169 -1.41 11.17 7.35
N ARG A 170 -0.22 11.35 7.93
CA ARG A 170 0.02 12.34 8.98
C ARG A 170 -0.33 13.76 8.51
N LEU A 171 0.20 14.16 7.34
CA LEU A 171 -0.01 15.50 6.79
C LEU A 171 -1.47 15.75 6.38
N VAL A 172 -2.15 14.76 5.82
CA VAL A 172 -3.58 14.83 5.49
C VAL A 172 -4.41 15.02 6.76
N ASN A 173 -4.12 14.27 7.83
CA ASN A 173 -4.82 14.40 9.10
C ASN A 173 -4.53 15.74 9.80
N GLU A 174 -3.28 16.19 9.82
CA GLU A 174 -2.91 17.51 10.39
C GLU A 174 -3.59 18.67 9.65
N SER A 175 -3.72 18.55 8.35
CA SER A 175 -4.38 19.57 7.54
C SER A 175 -5.90 19.58 7.66
N ASN A 176 -6.50 18.52 8.19
CA ASN A 176 -7.93 18.25 8.13
C ASN A 176 -8.46 18.29 6.68
N ALA A 177 -7.69 17.74 5.73
CA ALA A 177 -8.15 17.63 4.35
C ALA A 177 -9.27 16.59 4.26
N GLU A 178 -10.34 16.94 3.56
CA GLU A 178 -11.52 16.09 3.38
C GLU A 178 -11.38 15.16 2.16
N MET A 179 -10.44 15.49 1.28
CA MET A 179 -10.14 14.70 0.09
C MET A 179 -8.64 14.65 -0.14
N LEU A 180 -8.13 13.46 -0.47
CA LEU A 180 -6.74 13.26 -0.93
C LEU A 180 -6.74 12.82 -2.39
N ILE A 181 -5.97 13.53 -3.22
CA ILE A 181 -5.74 13.20 -4.62
C ILE A 181 -4.27 12.84 -4.78
N MET A 182 -4.00 11.66 -5.31
CA MET A 182 -2.65 11.16 -5.55
C MET A 182 -2.56 10.38 -6.86
N GLY A 183 -1.40 10.44 -7.50
CA GLY A 183 -1.14 9.72 -8.74
C GLY A 183 -0.89 8.24 -8.48
N ALA A 184 -1.54 7.37 -9.26
CA ALA A 184 -1.20 5.95 -9.30
C ALA A 184 -0.05 5.76 -10.30
N HIS A 185 1.18 5.62 -9.82
CA HIS A 185 2.28 5.17 -10.66
C HIS A 185 2.33 3.64 -10.68
N ARG A 186 2.01 3.08 -11.84
CA ARG A 186 2.37 1.68 -12.09
C ARG A 186 3.85 1.62 -12.48
N HIS A 187 4.68 1.24 -11.55
CA HIS A 187 6.01 0.76 -11.89
C HIS A 187 5.84 -0.65 -12.45
N SER A 188 6.04 -0.84 -13.75
CA SER A 188 6.06 -2.17 -14.34
C SER A 188 7.38 -2.86 -13.96
N GLY A 189 7.41 -3.61 -12.87
CA GLY A 189 8.60 -4.33 -12.46
C GLY A 189 8.43 -5.17 -11.19
N ILE A 190 9.41 -6.04 -10.94
CA ILE A 190 9.46 -6.94 -9.76
C ILE A 190 9.35 -6.18 -8.43
N LYS A 191 9.67 -4.88 -8.40
CA LYS A 191 9.59 -4.04 -7.20
C LYS A 191 8.17 -3.85 -6.68
N ASP A 192 7.16 -3.80 -7.56
CA ASP A 192 5.76 -3.62 -7.16
C ASP A 192 5.21 -4.86 -6.44
N TYR A 193 5.75 -6.03 -6.81
CA TYR A 193 5.35 -7.29 -6.17
C TYR A 193 5.88 -7.41 -4.73
N VAL A 194 6.96 -6.69 -4.41
CA VAL A 194 7.65 -6.79 -3.11
C VAL A 194 7.23 -5.67 -2.14
N PHE A 195 6.90 -4.46 -2.64
CA PHE A 195 6.70 -3.27 -1.80
C PHE A 195 5.25 -2.78 -1.71
N GLY A 196 4.30 -3.40 -2.42
CA GLY A 196 2.89 -2.98 -2.42
C GLY A 196 2.65 -1.66 -3.19
N GLU A 197 1.39 -1.34 -3.40
CA GLU A 197 0.98 -0.06 -4.00
C GLU A 197 0.75 0.96 -2.89
N THR A 198 1.42 2.10 -2.95
CA THR A 198 1.29 3.20 -1.96
C THR A 198 -0.17 3.61 -1.72
N ILE A 199 -1.03 3.48 -2.73
CA ILE A 199 -2.45 3.80 -2.65
C ILE A 199 -3.19 2.85 -1.70
N GLU A 200 -2.97 1.53 -1.83
CA GLU A 200 -3.61 0.53 -0.96
C GLU A 200 -3.18 0.73 0.50
N ASP A 201 -1.90 1.01 0.72
CA ASP A 201 -1.37 1.25 2.05
C ASP A 201 -1.92 2.55 2.67
N VAL A 202 -2.03 3.62 1.90
CA VAL A 202 -2.64 4.89 2.35
C VAL A 202 -4.11 4.69 2.69
N GLN A 203 -4.88 3.98 1.86
CA GLN A 203 -6.28 3.68 2.13
C GLN A 203 -6.48 2.80 3.38
N ALA A 204 -5.55 1.88 3.64
CA ALA A 204 -5.63 1.00 4.80
C ALA A 204 -5.36 1.71 6.14
N ILE A 205 -4.58 2.80 6.11
CA ILE A 205 -4.16 3.54 7.31
C ILE A 205 -4.98 4.82 7.50
N ALA A 206 -5.38 5.45 6.40
CA ALA A 206 -6.14 6.69 6.44
C ALA A 206 -7.62 6.39 6.70
N ASP A 207 -8.14 6.80 7.86
CA ASP A 207 -9.58 6.91 8.15
C ASP A 207 -10.22 8.05 7.31
N LEU A 208 -9.91 8.11 6.01
CA LEU A 208 -10.34 9.17 5.09
C LEU A 208 -11.83 9.07 4.71
N CYS A 209 -12.51 8.01 5.14
CA CYS A 209 -13.95 7.86 5.05
C CYS A 209 -14.57 7.78 6.44
N LYS A 210 -14.48 8.85 7.22
CA LYS A 210 -15.43 9.07 8.30
C LYS A 210 -16.70 9.65 7.68
N LEU A 211 -17.55 8.76 7.20
CA LEU A 211 -18.96 9.04 6.93
C LEU A 211 -19.73 9.03 8.23
#